data_00f5a10f75031527d5ab967c7b462d26
#
_entry.id   00f5a10f75031527d5ab967c7b462d26
#
_cell.length_a   1.000
_cell.length_b   1.000
_cell.length_c   1.000
_cell.angle_alpha   90.00
_cell.angle_beta   90.00
_cell.angle_gamma   90.00
#
_symmetry.space_group_name_H-M   'P 1'
#
loop_
_entity.id
_entity.type
_entity.pdbx_description
1 polymer ?
#
loop_
_entity_poly.entity_id
_entity_poly.type
_entity_poly.pdbx_seq_one_letter_code
_entity_poly.pdbx_strand_id
1 'polypeptide(L)'
;MKKTFIFLLSSIIITCANAYEPFIDFVFGKTYSDNFNGSFNNLGSQSENGTLHLKSGESFEIELGIRDDSGLSVGLQSAYKKMAIDDVSISGDSLDSNLISLDLWNSDEAFNLDGNFFTMPIMAFVGKEISLSDKLSLNLGLAGGYTAIIMRPEKDFALFFEEDDTHVWEIQTKLELDYKFSDHIKTGVSYRYSWLTDPEFDQSIGEAFSIHFLGASVELSF
;
A
#
# COMPACT_ATOMS: atom_id res chain seq x y z
N MET A 1 21.99 17.62 11.96
CA MET A 1 20.54 17.60 11.67
C MET A 1 19.74 16.45 12.33
N LYS A 2 20.29 15.23 12.50
CA LYS A 2 19.55 14.08 13.10
C LYS A 2 19.14 14.25 14.57
N LYS A 3 19.90 14.97 15.39
CA LYS A 3 19.59 15.17 16.83
C LYS A 3 18.48 16.19 17.08
N THR A 4 18.31 17.17 16.21
CA THR A 4 17.30 18.23 16.34
C THR A 4 15.88 17.71 16.04
N PHE A 5 15.76 16.72 15.14
CA PHE A 5 14.46 16.14 14.76
C PHE A 5 13.87 15.28 15.91
N ILE A 6 14.73 14.53 16.61
CA ILE A 6 14.30 13.71 17.77
C ILE A 6 13.85 14.61 18.93
N PHE A 7 14.52 15.75 19.14
CA PHE A 7 14.15 16.70 20.20
C PHE A 7 12.81 17.43 19.91
N LEU A 8 12.53 17.74 18.64
CA LEU A 8 11.25 18.33 18.23
C LEU A 8 10.09 17.33 18.40
N LEU A 9 10.27 16.07 18.00
CA LEU A 9 9.25 15.04 18.20
C LEU A 9 8.96 14.81 19.70
N SER A 10 10.01 14.71 20.53
CA SER A 10 9.84 14.53 21.97
C SER A 10 9.18 15.73 22.67
N SER A 11 9.43 16.96 22.23
CA SER A 11 8.82 18.15 22.82
C SER A 11 7.35 18.30 22.41
N ILE A 12 6.94 17.91 21.22
CA ILE A 12 5.53 17.91 20.79
C ILE A 12 4.74 16.88 21.60
N ILE A 13 5.29 15.70 21.86
CA ILE A 13 4.64 14.65 22.65
C ILE A 13 4.45 15.09 24.12
N ILE A 14 5.41 15.81 24.70
CA ILE A 14 5.36 16.20 26.11
C ILE A 14 4.38 17.38 26.37
N THR A 15 4.18 18.25 25.40
CA THR A 15 3.29 19.44 25.58
C THR A 15 1.80 19.11 25.43
N CYS A 16 1.45 18.02 24.77
CA CYS A 16 0.07 17.57 24.57
C CYS A 16 -0.42 16.56 25.63
N ALA A 17 0.42 16.14 26.57
CA ALA A 17 0.19 15.01 27.48
C ALA A 17 -0.96 15.19 28.50
N ASN A 18 -1.62 16.33 28.56
CA ASN A 18 -2.72 16.56 29.49
C ASN A 18 -4.14 16.52 28.85
N ALA A 19 -4.22 16.36 27.53
CA ALA A 19 -5.50 16.34 26.81
C ALA A 19 -5.55 15.28 25.70
N TYR A 20 -4.45 14.57 25.46
CA TYR A 20 -4.34 13.60 24.37
C TYR A 20 -3.61 12.33 24.84
N GLU A 21 -4.12 11.20 24.44
CA GLU A 21 -3.55 9.87 24.64
C GLU A 21 -2.68 9.51 23.44
N PRO A 22 -1.34 9.43 23.58
CA PRO A 22 -0.48 8.90 22.52
C PRO A 22 -0.67 7.40 22.33
N PHE A 23 -0.62 6.93 21.08
CA PHE A 23 -0.73 5.52 20.79
C PHE A 23 0.19 5.09 19.65
N ILE A 24 0.47 3.79 19.64
CA ILE A 24 1.14 3.07 18.55
C ILE A 24 0.24 1.90 18.19
N ASP A 25 -0.11 1.77 16.92
CA ASP A 25 -0.85 0.64 16.38
C ASP A 25 0.01 -0.14 15.40
N PHE A 26 0.03 -1.47 15.55
CA PHE A 26 0.70 -2.42 14.67
C PHE A 26 -0.35 -3.27 13.99
N VAL A 27 -0.32 -3.31 12.65
CA VAL A 27 -1.30 -4.08 11.89
C VAL A 27 -0.59 -5.05 10.97
N PHE A 28 -1.01 -6.32 10.99
CA PHE A 28 -0.48 -7.41 10.18
C PHE A 28 -1.62 -8.08 9.42
N GLY A 29 -1.42 -8.39 8.14
CA GLY A 29 -2.48 -9.04 7.40
C GLY A 29 -2.14 -9.39 5.97
N LYS A 30 -3.21 -9.60 5.22
CA LYS A 30 -3.17 -9.92 3.80
C LYS A 30 -3.61 -8.73 2.96
N THR A 31 -2.93 -8.54 1.84
CA THR A 31 -3.29 -7.56 0.82
C THR A 31 -3.87 -8.25 -0.40
N TYR A 32 -4.80 -7.57 -1.04
CA TYR A 32 -5.41 -7.95 -2.31
C TYR A 32 -5.41 -6.70 -3.18
N SER A 33 -5.04 -6.81 -4.44
CA SER A 33 -5.11 -5.71 -5.39
C SER A 33 -6.09 -6.02 -6.49
N ASP A 34 -6.73 -5.00 -7.02
CA ASP A 34 -7.35 -5.09 -8.32
C ASP A 34 -6.25 -5.25 -9.38
N ASN A 35 -6.64 -5.72 -10.56
CA ASN A 35 -5.73 -5.81 -11.68
C ASN A 35 -5.21 -4.41 -12.04
N PHE A 36 -3.92 -4.33 -12.27
CA PHE A 36 -3.25 -3.10 -12.66
C PHE A 36 -3.22 -3.01 -14.19
N ASN A 37 -3.97 -2.08 -14.76
CA ASN A 37 -3.94 -1.80 -16.19
C ASN A 37 -2.91 -0.72 -16.49
N GLY A 38 -2.26 -0.82 -17.63
CA GLY A 38 -1.29 0.16 -18.04
C GLY A 38 -0.90 0.06 -19.52
N SER A 39 -0.16 1.05 -19.98
CA SER A 39 0.45 1.03 -21.30
C SER A 39 1.95 0.81 -21.15
N PHE A 40 2.46 -0.19 -21.85
CA PHE A 40 3.87 -0.57 -21.84
C PHE A 40 4.54 -0.09 -23.11
N ASN A 41 5.64 0.65 -22.98
CA ASN A 41 6.43 1.10 -24.13
C ASN A 41 7.34 -0.03 -24.60
N ASN A 42 7.04 -0.59 -25.76
CA ASN A 42 7.91 -1.60 -26.35
C ASN A 42 9.14 -0.94 -27.00
N LEU A 43 10.28 -1.62 -27.02
CA LEU A 43 11.58 -1.18 -27.57
C LEU A 43 11.56 -0.68 -29.03
N GLY A 44 10.39 -0.54 -29.63
CA GLY A 44 10.24 -0.24 -31.06
C GLY A 44 9.20 0.79 -31.46
N SER A 45 8.73 1.70 -30.59
CA SER A 45 7.85 2.83 -30.97
C SER A 45 6.33 2.69 -30.87
N GLN A 46 5.77 1.62 -30.39
CA GLN A 46 4.33 1.52 -30.13
C GLN A 46 4.08 1.22 -28.65
N SER A 47 3.15 1.98 -28.05
CA SER A 47 2.65 1.73 -26.71
C SER A 47 1.55 0.67 -26.80
N GLU A 48 1.69 -0.42 -26.07
CA GLU A 48 0.70 -1.49 -26.00
C GLU A 48 0.00 -1.49 -24.62
N ASN A 49 -1.30 -1.71 -24.63
CA ASN A 49 -2.07 -1.82 -23.41
C ASN A 49 -1.89 -3.23 -22.83
N GLY A 50 -1.71 -3.30 -21.53
CA GLY A 50 -1.61 -4.56 -20.82
C GLY A 50 -2.20 -4.49 -19.43
N THR A 51 -2.39 -5.67 -18.85
CA THR A 51 -2.89 -5.83 -17.49
C THR A 51 -1.91 -6.66 -16.69
N LEU A 52 -1.43 -6.10 -15.57
CA LEU A 52 -0.63 -6.81 -14.59
C LEU A 52 -1.55 -7.42 -13.53
N HIS A 53 -1.49 -8.73 -13.39
CA HIS A 53 -2.24 -9.46 -12.38
C HIS A 53 -1.40 -9.66 -11.12
N LEU A 54 -1.90 -9.20 -9.98
CA LEU A 54 -1.23 -9.32 -8.70
C LEU A 54 -1.92 -10.38 -7.82
N LYS A 55 -1.14 -11.32 -7.28
CA LYS A 55 -1.61 -12.25 -6.25
C LYS A 55 -1.74 -11.55 -4.90
N SER A 56 -2.56 -12.13 -4.03
CA SER A 56 -2.62 -11.71 -2.64
C SER A 56 -1.25 -11.73 -1.99
N GLY A 57 -0.98 -10.74 -1.17
CA GLY A 57 0.30 -10.53 -0.51
C GLY A 57 0.20 -10.42 1.01
N GLU A 58 1.30 -10.00 1.59
CA GLU A 58 1.44 -9.74 3.03
C GLU A 58 1.70 -8.28 3.28
N SER A 59 1.21 -7.78 4.42
CA SER A 59 1.44 -6.41 4.83
C SER A 59 1.71 -6.31 6.32
N PHE A 60 2.61 -5.41 6.63
CA PHE A 60 2.85 -4.88 7.96
C PHE A 60 2.66 -3.37 7.93
N GLU A 61 1.93 -2.83 8.89
CA GLU A 61 1.68 -1.41 8.99
C GLU A 61 1.88 -0.93 10.42
N ILE A 62 2.35 0.31 10.58
CA ILE A 62 2.52 0.99 11.86
C ILE A 62 1.86 2.36 11.79
N GLU A 63 1.06 2.68 12.80
CA GLU A 63 0.49 4.00 13.04
C GLU A 63 1.07 4.58 14.32
N LEU A 64 1.38 5.87 14.28
CA LEU A 64 1.79 6.66 15.44
C LEU A 64 0.86 7.86 15.53
N GLY A 65 0.15 7.98 16.61
CA GLY A 65 -0.87 9.03 16.74
C GLY A 65 -1.10 9.52 18.15
N ILE A 66 -1.96 10.51 18.21
CA ILE A 66 -2.55 11.02 19.45
C ILE A 66 -4.06 11.01 19.30
N ARG A 67 -4.75 10.71 20.39
CA ARG A 67 -6.22 10.66 20.48
C ARG A 67 -6.72 11.56 21.59
N ASP A 68 -7.78 12.30 21.36
CA ASP A 68 -8.44 13.11 22.38
C ASP A 68 -9.56 12.32 23.12
N ASP A 69 -10.11 12.89 24.20
CA ASP A 69 -11.21 12.29 24.98
C ASP A 69 -12.48 12.08 24.15
N SER A 70 -12.64 12.77 23.03
CA SER A 70 -13.77 12.55 22.13
C SER A 70 -13.58 11.33 21.23
N GLY A 71 -12.38 10.75 21.19
CA GLY A 71 -11.97 9.66 20.30
C GLY A 71 -11.50 10.14 18.92
N LEU A 72 -11.30 11.44 18.71
CA LEU A 72 -10.68 11.95 17.49
C LEU A 72 -9.17 11.71 17.56
N SER A 73 -8.61 11.11 16.53
CA SER A 73 -7.17 10.80 16.42
C SER A 73 -6.55 11.44 15.18
N VAL A 74 -5.27 11.78 15.29
CA VAL A 74 -4.44 12.25 14.17
C VAL A 74 -3.04 11.68 14.33
N GLY A 75 -2.35 11.45 13.23
CA GLY A 75 -1.00 10.92 13.28
C GLY A 75 -0.38 10.65 11.92
N LEU A 76 0.63 9.79 11.96
CA LEU A 76 1.37 9.32 10.79
C LEU A 76 1.28 7.79 10.72
N GLN A 77 1.17 7.27 9.51
CA GLN A 77 1.24 5.84 9.26
C GLN A 77 2.25 5.53 8.16
N SER A 78 2.82 4.34 8.25
CA SER A 78 3.66 3.76 7.22
C SER A 78 3.39 2.27 7.13
N ALA A 79 3.55 1.71 5.94
CA ALA A 79 3.37 0.28 5.73
C ALA A 79 4.46 -0.28 4.82
N TYR A 80 4.57 -1.60 4.87
CA TYR A 80 5.28 -2.41 3.90
C TYR A 80 4.30 -3.46 3.40
N LYS A 81 3.94 -3.38 2.13
CA LYS A 81 3.03 -4.33 1.48
C LYS A 81 3.81 -5.04 0.38
N LYS A 82 3.77 -6.36 0.37
CA LYS A 82 4.40 -7.21 -0.66
C LYS A 82 3.35 -8.07 -1.31
N MET A 83 3.26 -8.02 -2.64
CA MET A 83 2.40 -8.85 -3.47
C MET A 83 3.26 -9.58 -4.51
N ALA A 84 2.87 -10.78 -4.91
CA ALA A 84 3.52 -11.47 -6.02
C ALA A 84 2.84 -11.05 -7.33
N ILE A 85 3.63 -10.94 -8.39
CA ILE A 85 3.13 -10.80 -9.75
C ILE A 85 2.71 -12.19 -10.21
N ASP A 86 1.50 -12.34 -10.78
CA ASP A 86 0.98 -13.62 -11.27
C ASP A 86 1.26 -13.78 -12.75
N ASP A 87 0.75 -12.84 -13.54
CA ASP A 87 0.95 -12.79 -14.97
C ASP A 87 0.83 -11.36 -15.51
N VAL A 88 1.22 -11.17 -16.75
CA VAL A 88 0.95 -9.96 -17.54
C VAL A 88 0.24 -10.38 -18.82
N SER A 89 -0.93 -9.83 -19.06
CA SER A 89 -1.63 -9.96 -20.33
C SER A 89 -1.46 -8.68 -21.15
N ILE A 90 -1.02 -8.82 -22.40
CA ILE A 90 -0.85 -7.70 -23.32
C ILE A 90 -1.92 -7.84 -24.41
N SER A 91 -2.74 -6.80 -24.60
CA SER A 91 -3.73 -6.77 -25.67
C SER A 91 -3.26 -5.83 -26.78
N GLY A 92 -2.83 -6.39 -27.89
CA GLY A 92 -2.46 -5.62 -29.08
C GLY A 92 -2.87 -6.35 -30.36
N ASP A 93 -3.62 -5.65 -31.23
CA ASP A 93 -4.09 -6.20 -32.52
C ASP A 93 -3.03 -6.14 -33.64
N SER A 94 -1.77 -5.76 -33.36
CA SER A 94 -0.73 -5.67 -34.39
C SER A 94 0.69 -5.74 -33.84
N LEU A 95 1.10 -6.92 -33.44
CA LEU A 95 2.53 -7.22 -33.46
C LEU A 95 2.92 -7.37 -34.92
N ASP A 96 3.66 -6.38 -35.45
CA ASP A 96 4.27 -6.46 -36.77
C ASP A 96 5.18 -7.69 -36.79
N SER A 97 4.72 -8.75 -37.45
CA SER A 97 5.33 -10.09 -37.50
C SER A 97 6.77 -10.11 -38.03
N ASN A 98 7.32 -8.93 -38.37
CA ASN A 98 8.67 -8.79 -38.92
C ASN A 98 9.75 -8.52 -37.87
N LEU A 99 9.41 -8.24 -36.62
CA LEU A 99 10.38 -7.92 -35.57
C LEU A 99 10.62 -9.05 -34.58
N ILE A 100 9.79 -10.09 -34.58
CA ILE A 100 9.91 -11.17 -33.62
C ILE A 100 10.03 -12.51 -34.37
N SER A 101 11.23 -12.78 -34.85
CA SER A 101 11.63 -14.13 -35.29
C SER A 101 12.03 -15.03 -34.11
N LEU A 102 11.48 -14.81 -32.94
CA LEU A 102 11.48 -15.70 -31.80
C LEU A 102 10.11 -16.36 -31.75
N ASP A 103 10.03 -17.64 -32.04
CA ASP A 103 8.84 -18.51 -31.95
C ASP A 103 8.14 -18.51 -30.57
N LEU A 104 8.33 -17.48 -29.77
CA LEU A 104 7.81 -17.33 -28.40
C LEU A 104 6.48 -16.53 -28.32
N TRP A 105 6.04 -15.90 -29.43
CA TRP A 105 4.85 -15.03 -29.41
C TRP A 105 3.75 -15.53 -30.35
N ASN A 106 3.32 -16.75 -30.16
CA ASN A 106 2.07 -17.22 -30.74
C ASN A 106 0.96 -17.10 -29.72
N SER A 107 0.18 -16.03 -29.87
CA SER A 107 -1.24 -15.89 -29.50
C SER A 107 -1.68 -16.37 -28.09
N ASP A 108 -2.31 -15.49 -27.35
CA ASP A 108 -3.14 -15.78 -26.17
C ASP A 108 -2.50 -16.51 -24.98
N GLU A 109 -1.19 -16.64 -24.90
CA GLU A 109 -0.52 -17.20 -23.75
C GLU A 109 -0.20 -16.08 -22.76
N ALA A 110 -0.85 -16.11 -21.60
CA ALA A 110 -0.46 -15.33 -20.44
C ALA A 110 0.99 -15.72 -20.05
N PHE A 111 1.88 -14.74 -20.00
CA PHE A 111 3.24 -14.96 -19.55
C PHE A 111 3.22 -15.12 -18.02
N ASN A 112 3.61 -16.30 -17.53
CA ASN A 112 3.89 -16.49 -16.13
C ASN A 112 5.09 -15.62 -15.75
N LEU A 113 4.81 -14.46 -15.17
CA LEU A 113 5.80 -13.56 -14.63
C LEU A 113 5.94 -13.79 -13.14
N ASP A 114 7.00 -14.46 -12.74
CA ASP A 114 7.37 -14.47 -11.34
C ASP A 114 8.08 -13.17 -10.99
N GLY A 115 7.58 -12.48 -9.97
CA GLY A 115 8.13 -11.23 -9.49
C GLY A 115 7.46 -10.74 -8.22
N ASN A 116 7.96 -9.65 -7.70
CA ASN A 116 7.42 -9.03 -6.50
C ASN A 116 7.08 -7.57 -6.76
N PHE A 117 5.93 -7.17 -6.25
CA PHE A 117 5.43 -5.81 -6.25
C PHE A 117 5.38 -5.32 -4.81
N PHE A 118 6.06 -4.22 -4.52
CA PHE A 118 6.15 -3.66 -3.18
C PHE A 118 5.54 -2.28 -3.16
N THR A 119 4.82 -1.94 -2.08
CA THR A 119 4.42 -0.56 -1.80
C THR A 119 4.84 -0.16 -0.39
N MET A 120 5.33 1.08 -0.28
CA MET A 120 5.77 1.65 0.99
C MET A 120 5.17 3.05 1.16
N PRO A 121 3.94 3.16 1.69
CA PRO A 121 3.29 4.43 1.96
C PRO A 121 3.91 5.14 3.17
N ILE A 122 3.89 6.48 3.11
CA ILE A 122 4.05 7.38 4.25
C ILE A 122 2.89 8.37 4.18
N MET A 123 1.96 8.29 5.14
CA MET A 123 0.71 9.03 5.10
C MET A 123 0.44 9.74 6.43
N ALA A 124 -0.25 10.87 6.37
CA ALA A 124 -0.91 11.46 7.52
C ALA A 124 -2.33 10.91 7.60
N PHE A 125 -2.84 10.66 8.82
CA PHE A 125 -4.19 10.18 9.00
C PHE A 125 -4.98 11.03 10.00
N VAL A 126 -6.30 10.97 9.85
CA VAL A 126 -7.30 11.38 10.83
C VAL A 126 -8.26 10.22 11.06
N GLY A 127 -8.61 10.00 12.31
CA GLY A 127 -9.51 8.91 12.69
C GLY A 127 -10.52 9.31 13.74
N LYS A 128 -11.54 8.48 13.91
CA LYS A 128 -12.57 8.62 14.94
C LYS A 128 -12.86 7.26 15.56
N GLU A 129 -12.59 7.15 16.84
CA GLU A 129 -13.03 6.02 17.66
C GLU A 129 -14.45 6.26 18.16
N ILE A 130 -15.30 5.24 18.03
CA ILE A 130 -16.68 5.21 18.46
C ILE A 130 -16.82 4.04 19.43
N SER A 131 -17.04 4.32 20.72
CA SER A 131 -17.27 3.28 21.72
C SER A 131 -18.61 2.59 21.48
N LEU A 132 -18.60 1.29 21.23
CA LEU A 132 -19.78 0.44 21.09
C LEU A 132 -20.21 -0.14 22.44
N SER A 133 -19.23 -0.37 23.32
CA SER A 133 -19.41 -0.82 24.72
C SER A 133 -18.16 -0.48 25.51
N ASP A 134 -18.11 -0.85 26.80
CA ASP A 134 -16.93 -0.65 27.66
C ASP A 134 -15.66 -1.33 27.13
N LYS A 135 -15.80 -2.33 26.26
CA LYS A 135 -14.70 -3.13 25.74
C LYS A 135 -14.59 -3.17 24.22
N LEU A 136 -15.59 -2.68 23.51
CA LEU A 136 -15.62 -2.71 22.05
C LEU A 136 -15.68 -1.29 21.50
N SER A 137 -14.84 -1.00 20.54
CA SER A 137 -14.85 0.24 19.79
C SER A 137 -14.73 0.00 18.28
N LEU A 138 -15.24 0.94 17.52
CA LEU A 138 -15.15 1.00 16.08
C LEU A 138 -14.29 2.21 15.71
N ASN A 139 -13.18 1.99 15.00
CA ASN A 139 -12.34 3.03 14.47
C ASN A 139 -12.62 3.25 12.98
N LEU A 140 -12.92 4.50 12.62
CA LEU A 140 -13.06 4.95 11.25
C LEU A 140 -11.91 5.93 10.96
N GLY A 141 -11.22 5.75 9.84
CA GLY A 141 -10.08 6.58 9.49
C GLY A 141 -10.00 6.93 8.02
N LEU A 142 -9.33 8.04 7.76
CA LEU A 142 -8.92 8.49 6.45
C LEU A 142 -7.45 8.89 6.51
N ALA A 143 -6.66 8.42 5.57
CA ALA A 143 -5.26 8.79 5.43
C ALA A 143 -4.95 9.24 4.01
N GLY A 144 -3.88 10.02 3.88
CA GLY A 144 -3.38 10.42 2.57
C GLY A 144 -1.89 10.75 2.62
N GLY A 145 -1.19 10.45 1.55
CA GLY A 145 0.23 10.68 1.46
C GLY A 145 0.88 10.12 0.20
N TYR A 146 2.16 9.87 0.29
CA TYR A 146 2.99 9.35 -0.78
C TYR A 146 3.31 7.88 -0.57
N THR A 147 3.32 7.13 -1.66
CA THR A 147 3.66 5.72 -1.70
C THR A 147 4.74 5.47 -2.73
N ALA A 148 5.87 4.92 -2.29
CA ALA A 148 6.85 4.36 -3.18
C ALA A 148 6.37 2.99 -3.65
N ILE A 149 6.42 2.75 -4.96
CA ILE A 149 6.10 1.47 -5.60
C ILE A 149 7.38 0.95 -6.23
N ILE A 150 7.71 -0.31 -5.96
CA ILE A 150 8.90 -0.98 -6.49
C ILE A 150 8.46 -2.28 -7.14
N MET A 151 8.77 -2.44 -8.42
CA MET A 151 8.61 -3.70 -9.15
C MET A 151 9.95 -4.40 -9.27
N ARG A 152 10.00 -5.68 -8.87
CA ARG A 152 11.19 -6.53 -8.98
C ARG A 152 10.83 -7.80 -9.72
N PRO A 153 11.07 -7.86 -11.04
CA PRO A 153 10.91 -9.09 -11.79
C PRO A 153 11.95 -10.12 -11.36
N GLU A 154 11.61 -11.42 -11.43
CA GLU A 154 12.61 -12.47 -11.25
C GLU A 154 13.53 -12.60 -12.47
N LYS A 155 14.68 -13.29 -12.30
CA LYS A 155 15.83 -13.27 -13.22
C LYS A 155 15.54 -13.62 -14.67
N ASP A 156 14.55 -14.45 -14.96
CA ASP A 156 14.23 -14.88 -16.32
C ASP A 156 13.53 -13.79 -17.14
N PHE A 157 13.00 -12.80 -16.45
CA PHE A 157 12.32 -11.65 -17.06
C PHE A 157 13.14 -10.33 -17.04
N ALA A 158 14.24 -10.29 -16.32
CA ALA A 158 15.17 -9.15 -16.26
C ALA A 158 15.78 -8.77 -17.62
N LEU A 159 15.57 -9.58 -18.67
CA LEU A 159 15.91 -9.23 -20.05
C LEU A 159 14.96 -8.19 -20.67
N PHE A 160 13.75 -8.00 -20.08
CA PHE A 160 12.69 -7.15 -20.63
C PHE A 160 12.25 -6.05 -19.67
N PHE A 161 12.39 -6.26 -18.35
CA PHE A 161 12.04 -5.29 -17.32
C PHE A 161 13.16 -5.23 -16.29
N GLU A 162 13.76 -4.07 -16.13
CA GLU A 162 14.67 -3.77 -15.03
C GLU A 162 13.87 -3.51 -13.75
N GLU A 163 14.55 -3.56 -12.59
CA GLU A 163 13.95 -3.07 -11.33
C GLU A 163 13.59 -1.60 -11.53
N ASP A 164 12.31 -1.28 -11.34
CA ASP A 164 11.78 0.07 -11.55
C ASP A 164 11.02 0.54 -10.32
N ASP A 165 11.17 1.83 -10.01
CA ASP A 165 10.50 2.45 -8.87
C ASP A 165 9.78 3.73 -9.28
N THR A 166 8.64 3.97 -8.66
CA THR A 166 7.86 5.19 -8.84
C THR A 166 7.21 5.64 -7.55
N HIS A 167 6.69 6.85 -7.56
CA HIS A 167 6.02 7.43 -6.41
C HIS A 167 4.65 7.95 -6.82
N VAL A 168 3.64 7.56 -6.06
CA VAL A 168 2.23 7.92 -6.32
C VAL A 168 1.59 8.55 -5.09
N TRP A 169 0.48 9.25 -5.30
CA TRP A 169 -0.40 9.63 -4.22
C TRP A 169 -1.29 8.45 -3.83
N GLU A 170 -1.45 8.23 -2.52
CA GLU A 170 -2.35 7.24 -1.95
C GLU A 170 -3.35 7.92 -1.03
N ILE A 171 -4.63 7.55 -1.17
CA ILE A 171 -5.69 7.86 -0.21
C ILE A 171 -6.18 6.52 0.34
N GLN A 172 -6.26 6.41 1.66
CA GLN A 172 -6.68 5.18 2.33
C GLN A 172 -7.85 5.47 3.27
N THR A 173 -8.84 4.59 3.26
CA THR A 173 -9.89 4.53 4.28
C THR A 173 -9.64 3.35 5.22
N LYS A 174 -9.93 3.53 6.52
CA LYS A 174 -9.78 2.51 7.57
C LYS A 174 -11.11 2.24 8.23
N LEU A 175 -11.40 0.97 8.44
CA LEU A 175 -12.45 0.46 9.30
C LEU A 175 -11.82 -0.60 10.22
N GLU A 176 -11.89 -0.39 11.54
CA GLU A 176 -11.28 -1.30 12.50
C GLU A 176 -12.22 -1.54 13.69
N LEU A 177 -12.38 -2.79 14.07
CA LEU A 177 -13.14 -3.20 15.23
C LEU A 177 -12.18 -3.69 16.31
N ASP A 178 -12.12 -2.99 17.43
CA ASP A 178 -11.19 -3.23 18.52
C ASP A 178 -11.86 -3.79 19.76
N TYR A 179 -11.11 -4.65 20.43
CA TYR A 179 -11.41 -5.14 21.77
C TYR A 179 -10.36 -4.64 22.75
N LYS A 180 -10.81 -3.96 23.79
CA LYS A 180 -10.00 -3.42 24.89
C LYS A 180 -9.68 -4.50 25.91
N PHE A 181 -8.43 -4.95 25.95
CA PHE A 181 -7.93 -5.88 26.96
C PHE A 181 -7.62 -5.19 28.28
N SER A 182 -7.01 -4.01 28.21
CA SER A 182 -6.68 -3.15 29.35
C SER A 182 -6.79 -1.68 28.94
N ASP A 183 -6.51 -0.77 29.87
CA ASP A 183 -6.50 0.66 29.55
C ASP A 183 -5.41 1.06 28.55
N HIS A 184 -4.39 0.21 28.38
CA HIS A 184 -3.24 0.47 27.53
C HIS A 184 -3.12 -0.48 26.31
N ILE A 185 -3.97 -1.48 26.20
CA ILE A 185 -3.85 -2.49 25.13
C ILE A 185 -5.20 -2.75 24.50
N LYS A 186 -5.30 -2.55 23.20
CA LYS A 186 -6.41 -2.99 22.37
C LYS A 186 -5.91 -3.96 21.30
N THR A 187 -6.78 -4.85 20.85
CA THR A 187 -6.53 -5.71 19.68
C THR A 187 -7.75 -5.70 18.80
N GLY A 188 -7.56 -5.79 17.50
CA GLY A 188 -8.67 -5.63 16.59
C GLY A 188 -8.52 -6.39 15.28
N VAL A 189 -9.54 -6.22 14.46
CA VAL A 189 -9.57 -6.60 13.04
C VAL A 189 -9.71 -5.35 12.22
N SER A 190 -8.78 -5.12 11.33
CA SER A 190 -8.68 -3.93 10.51
C SER A 190 -8.92 -4.26 9.04
N TYR A 191 -9.80 -3.51 8.40
CA TYR A 191 -9.95 -3.47 6.95
C TYR A 191 -9.55 -2.10 6.44
N ARG A 192 -8.72 -2.07 5.39
CA ARG A 192 -8.28 -0.84 4.75
C ARG A 192 -8.47 -0.93 3.25
N TYR A 193 -8.88 0.17 2.67
CA TYR A 193 -9.02 0.34 1.24
C TYR A 193 -8.17 1.53 0.82
N SER A 194 -7.19 1.27 -0.03
CA SER A 194 -6.28 2.26 -0.61
C SER A 194 -6.59 2.45 -2.08
N TRP A 195 -6.67 3.69 -2.50
CA TRP A 195 -6.68 4.10 -3.89
C TRP A 195 -5.38 4.84 -4.21
N LEU A 196 -4.68 4.39 -5.26
CA LEU A 196 -3.41 4.92 -5.72
C LEU A 196 -3.61 5.60 -7.07
N THR A 197 -2.96 6.76 -7.25
CA THR A 197 -2.96 7.44 -8.55
C THR A 197 -2.13 6.67 -9.57
N ASP A 198 -2.22 7.11 -10.82
CA ASP A 198 -1.52 6.50 -11.95
C ASP A 198 -0.01 6.44 -11.69
N PRO A 199 0.61 5.25 -11.59
CA PRO A 199 2.05 5.15 -11.47
C PRO A 199 2.71 5.33 -12.83
N GLU A 200 3.75 6.15 -12.86
CA GLU A 200 4.60 6.37 -14.02
C GLU A 200 5.95 5.67 -13.78
N PHE A 201 6.19 4.60 -14.48
CA PHE A 201 7.48 3.92 -14.53
C PHE A 201 8.24 4.32 -15.78
N ASP A 202 9.55 4.10 -15.84
CA ASP A 202 10.40 4.49 -16.99
C ASP A 202 9.92 3.91 -18.32
N GLN A 203 9.35 2.72 -18.30
CA GLN A 203 8.89 1.99 -19.49
C GLN A 203 7.39 1.75 -19.56
N SER A 204 6.62 2.21 -18.57
CA SER A 204 5.18 2.00 -18.53
C SER A 204 4.46 3.09 -17.77
N ILE A 205 3.23 3.37 -18.18
CA ILE A 205 2.30 4.25 -17.47
C ILE A 205 1.12 3.38 -17.05
N GLY A 206 0.91 3.26 -15.75
CA GLY A 206 -0.23 2.53 -15.21
C GLY A 206 -1.45 3.40 -15.02
N GLU A 207 -2.61 2.79 -14.96
CA GLU A 207 -3.84 3.44 -14.50
C GLU A 207 -3.92 3.38 -12.98
N ALA A 208 -4.73 4.26 -12.39
CA ALA A 208 -5.04 4.22 -10.97
C ALA A 208 -5.62 2.86 -10.57
N PHE A 209 -5.20 2.35 -9.45
CA PHE A 209 -5.60 1.04 -8.96
C PHE A 209 -5.89 1.06 -7.46
N SER A 210 -6.48 -0.01 -6.95
CA SER A 210 -6.81 -0.13 -5.54
C SER A 210 -6.16 -1.34 -4.88
N ILE A 211 -5.88 -1.17 -3.58
CA ILE A 211 -5.36 -2.22 -2.72
C ILE A 211 -6.30 -2.36 -1.53
N HIS A 212 -6.76 -3.58 -1.30
CA HIS A 212 -7.52 -3.97 -0.13
C HIS A 212 -6.59 -4.66 0.87
N PHE A 213 -6.77 -4.37 2.13
CA PHE A 213 -6.04 -5.00 3.21
C PHE A 213 -7.01 -5.51 4.27
N LEU A 214 -6.79 -6.71 4.76
CA LEU A 214 -7.49 -7.29 5.89
C LEU A 214 -6.46 -7.86 6.87
N GLY A 215 -6.48 -7.41 8.12
CA GLY A 215 -5.49 -7.80 9.11
C GLY A 215 -5.97 -7.75 10.55
N ALA A 216 -5.07 -8.14 11.44
CA ALA A 216 -5.20 -8.00 12.87
C ALA A 216 -4.35 -6.84 13.36
N SER A 217 -4.86 -6.10 14.36
CA SER A 217 -4.18 -4.95 14.97
C SER A 217 -3.86 -5.19 16.45
N VAL A 218 -2.82 -4.50 16.90
CA VAL A 218 -2.47 -4.36 18.32
C VAL A 218 -2.10 -2.91 18.59
N GLU A 219 -2.96 -2.20 19.28
CA GLU A 219 -2.74 -0.82 19.73
C GLU A 219 -2.20 -0.80 21.16
N LEU A 220 -1.15 0.00 21.37
CA LEU A 220 -0.58 0.35 22.67
C LEU A 220 -0.79 1.83 22.92
N SER A 221 -1.46 2.20 24.01
CA SER A 221 -1.66 3.60 24.42
C SER A 221 -0.98 3.93 25.74
N PHE A 222 -0.60 5.21 25.93
CA PHE A 222 0.30 5.67 26.99
C PHE A 222 -0.25 6.88 27.74
#